data_3dc71c0edf22fc98b65311f6c1cabea3
#
_entry.id   3dc71c0edf22fc98b65311f6c1cabea3
#
_cell.length_a   1.000
_cell.length_b   1.000
_cell.length_c   1.000
_cell.angle_alpha   90.00
_cell.angle_beta   90.00
_cell.angle_gamma   90.00
#
_symmetry.space_group_name_H-M   'P 1'
#
loop_
_entity.id
_entity.type
_entity.pdbx_description
1 polymer ?
#
loop_
_entity_poly.entity_id
_entity_poly.type
_entity_poly.pdbx_seq_one_letter_code
_entity_poly.pdbx_strand_id
1 'polypeptide(L)'
;MRNELAKLARNLTAGLRLALFLRVARLAFRVDVAQLLILFALSALLDVGADWVRYGPDAHFSWLGAGNELFSGALMMLTSALLALALRQPHLAVTIPVLALSAYPLLLVALTVPAAVQRWAQLPLLDLPMVWLVLGWVVLVLVRAVAVALAPRPRLAWPKALAGGLVLAAPIWYSPLLTNTETWWRQPSIHGVMDPTYPSAASEAVLTGQQDLLDDALADLDD
;
A
#
# COMPACT_ATOMS: atom_id res chain seq x y z
N MET A 1 2.07 24.60 12.34
CA MET A 1 1.02 23.79 11.71
C MET A 1 0.57 24.31 10.34
N ARG A 2 0.16 25.58 10.19
CA ARG A 2 -0.36 26.10 8.91
C ARG A 2 0.62 25.95 7.73
N ASN A 3 1.92 26.09 7.96
CA ASN A 3 2.95 25.93 6.96
C ASN A 3 3.14 24.47 6.50
N GLU A 4 3.03 23.50 7.41
CA GLU A 4 3.18 22.07 7.08
C GLU A 4 2.00 21.56 6.26
N LEU A 5 0.78 22.00 6.56
CA LEU A 5 -0.40 21.67 5.76
C LEU A 5 -0.31 22.25 4.33
N ALA A 6 0.22 23.47 4.18
CA ALA A 6 0.44 24.04 2.85
C ALA A 6 1.49 23.24 2.04
N LYS A 7 2.57 22.78 2.69
CA LYS A 7 3.56 21.89 2.06
C LYS A 7 2.95 20.55 1.67
N LEU A 8 2.13 19.95 2.55
CA LEU A 8 1.42 18.70 2.29
C LEU A 8 0.48 18.84 1.09
N ALA A 9 -0.37 19.86 1.07
CA ALA A 9 -1.28 20.11 -0.05
C ALA A 9 -0.53 20.28 -1.38
N ARG A 10 0.61 20.97 -1.34
CA ARG A 10 1.49 21.14 -2.49
C ARG A 10 2.07 19.78 -2.96
N ASN A 11 2.55 18.95 -2.04
CA ASN A 11 3.08 17.64 -2.34
C ASN A 11 2.01 16.72 -2.95
N LEU A 12 0.81 16.68 -2.37
CA LEU A 12 -0.32 15.89 -2.89
C LEU A 12 -0.75 16.35 -4.28
N THR A 13 -0.83 17.66 -4.52
CA THR A 13 -1.14 18.21 -5.86
C THR A 13 -0.06 17.84 -6.88
N ALA A 14 1.21 17.91 -6.51
CA ALA A 14 2.32 17.50 -7.37
C ALA A 14 2.33 15.98 -7.59
N GLY A 15 2.02 15.17 -6.56
CA GLY A 15 1.87 13.73 -6.63
C GLY A 15 0.73 13.29 -7.54
N LEU A 16 -0.42 13.97 -7.46
CA LEU A 16 -1.54 13.74 -8.37
C LEU A 16 -1.12 13.98 -9.84
N ARG A 17 -0.41 15.09 -10.11
CA ARG A 17 0.12 15.37 -11.45
C ARG A 17 1.15 14.34 -11.90
N LEU A 18 1.97 13.84 -10.97
CA LEU A 18 2.93 12.78 -11.22
C LEU A 18 2.21 11.49 -11.66
N ALA A 19 1.20 11.05 -10.90
CA ALA A 19 0.45 9.83 -11.17
C ALA A 19 -0.37 9.91 -12.46
N LEU A 20 -0.91 11.09 -12.80
CA LEU A 20 -1.64 11.34 -14.05
C LEU A 20 -0.72 11.64 -15.26
N PHE A 21 0.58 11.45 -15.15
CA PHE A 21 1.56 11.73 -16.22
C PHE A 21 1.55 13.18 -16.72
N LEU A 22 1.06 14.14 -15.93
CA LEU A 22 1.11 15.56 -16.25
C LEU A 22 2.50 16.11 -15.98
N ARG A 23 2.88 17.18 -16.65
CA ARG A 23 4.19 17.81 -16.43
C ARG A 23 4.35 18.26 -14.99
N VAL A 24 5.40 17.74 -14.32
CA VAL A 24 5.76 18.10 -12.95
C VAL A 24 7.29 18.23 -12.85
N ALA A 25 7.75 19.27 -12.17
CA ALA A 25 9.17 19.47 -11.89
C ALA A 25 9.48 18.99 -10.47
N ARG A 26 10.72 18.56 -10.20
CA ARG A 26 11.18 18.19 -8.86
C ARG A 26 10.93 19.31 -7.83
N LEU A 27 11.13 20.56 -8.22
CA LEU A 27 10.92 21.73 -7.35
C LEU A 27 9.44 21.95 -6.97
N ALA A 28 8.50 21.25 -7.59
CA ALA A 28 7.10 21.27 -7.18
C ALA A 28 6.92 20.59 -5.83
N PHE A 29 7.77 19.63 -5.48
CA PHE A 29 7.73 18.93 -4.20
C PHE A 29 8.52 19.65 -3.13
N ARG A 30 8.03 19.60 -1.90
CA ARG A 30 8.75 20.00 -0.69
C ARG A 30 9.29 18.74 -0.01
N VAL A 31 10.59 18.55 -0.13
CA VAL A 31 11.28 17.35 0.33
C VAL A 31 11.98 17.67 1.64
N ASP A 32 11.40 17.26 2.74
CA ASP A 32 12.01 17.27 4.07
C ASP A 32 11.51 16.05 4.87
N VAL A 33 12.19 15.74 5.96
CA VAL A 33 11.87 14.56 6.81
C VAL A 33 10.48 14.71 7.45
N ALA A 34 10.09 15.93 7.83
CA ALA A 34 8.77 16.17 8.41
C ALA A 34 7.66 15.84 7.41
N GLN A 35 7.81 16.26 6.15
CA GLN A 35 6.85 15.92 5.10
C GLN A 35 6.85 14.42 4.78
N LEU A 36 7.99 13.74 4.83
CA LEU A 36 8.05 12.28 4.68
C LEU A 36 7.23 11.59 5.75
N LEU A 37 7.41 11.96 7.02
CA LEU A 37 6.66 11.38 8.15
C LEU A 37 5.16 11.66 8.05
N ILE A 38 4.78 12.89 7.67
CA ILE A 38 3.38 13.27 7.49
C ILE A 38 2.73 12.46 6.36
N LEU A 39 3.44 12.32 5.22
CA LEU A 39 2.94 11.53 4.09
C LEU A 39 2.84 10.05 4.43
N PHE A 40 3.78 9.50 5.20
CA PHE A 40 3.73 8.12 5.67
C PHE A 40 2.56 7.89 6.64
N ALA A 41 2.35 8.79 7.59
CA ALA A 41 1.20 8.71 8.49
C ALA A 41 -0.14 8.85 7.72
N LEU A 42 -0.16 9.71 6.69
CA LEU A 42 -1.34 9.87 5.84
C LEU A 42 -1.59 8.61 5.01
N SER A 43 -0.54 7.96 4.45
CA SER A 43 -0.72 6.70 3.71
C SER A 43 -1.31 5.62 4.62
N ALA A 44 -0.75 5.41 5.81
CA ALA A 44 -1.28 4.45 6.77
C ALA A 44 -2.75 4.71 7.15
N LEU A 45 -3.12 5.99 7.37
CA LEU A 45 -4.51 6.36 7.65
C LEU A 45 -5.44 6.07 6.47
N LEU A 46 -4.98 6.34 5.25
CA LEU A 46 -5.75 6.05 4.04
C LEU A 46 -5.90 4.55 3.81
N ASP A 47 -4.89 3.74 4.13
CA ASP A 47 -4.95 2.28 4.03
C ASP A 47 -5.94 1.69 5.03
N VAL A 48 -5.98 2.18 6.27
CA VAL A 48 -7.03 1.82 7.23
C VAL A 48 -8.42 2.06 6.66
N GLY A 49 -8.64 3.23 6.05
CA GLY A 49 -9.93 3.57 5.43
C GLY A 49 -10.25 2.74 4.20
N ALA A 50 -9.24 2.48 3.35
CA ALA A 50 -9.38 1.70 2.13
C ALA A 50 -9.73 0.23 2.42
N ASP A 51 -9.07 -0.35 3.40
CA ASP A 51 -9.35 -1.71 3.84
C ASP A 51 -10.74 -1.83 4.45
N TRP A 52 -11.17 -0.84 5.26
CA TRP A 52 -12.54 -0.83 5.76
C TRP A 52 -13.58 -0.80 4.62
N VAL A 53 -13.34 0.00 3.58
CA VAL A 53 -14.20 0.03 2.39
C VAL A 53 -14.21 -1.31 1.65
N ARG A 54 -13.07 -2.00 1.60
CA ARG A 54 -12.94 -3.33 0.96
C ARG A 54 -13.65 -4.42 1.74
N TYR A 55 -13.48 -4.46 3.06
CA TYR A 55 -13.96 -5.57 3.90
C TYR A 55 -15.35 -5.32 4.50
N GLY A 56 -15.78 -4.07 4.61
CA GLY A 56 -17.14 -3.68 5.03
C GLY A 56 -17.32 -3.65 6.55
N PRO A 57 -18.57 -3.37 7.00
CA PRO A 57 -18.88 -3.11 8.39
C PRO A 57 -18.72 -4.34 9.31
N ASP A 58 -18.80 -5.56 8.75
CA ASP A 58 -18.65 -6.81 9.52
C ASP A 58 -17.18 -7.19 9.76
N ALA A 59 -16.25 -6.40 9.23
CA ALA A 59 -14.82 -6.67 9.39
C ALA A 59 -14.31 -6.31 10.79
N HIS A 60 -13.41 -7.13 11.32
CA HIS A 60 -12.73 -6.89 12.59
C HIS A 60 -11.43 -6.15 12.37
N PHE A 61 -11.16 -5.15 13.22
CA PHE A 61 -9.91 -4.39 13.18
C PHE A 61 -8.74 -5.26 13.67
N SER A 62 -7.62 -5.23 12.94
CA SER A 62 -6.42 -6.00 13.25
C SER A 62 -5.19 -5.10 13.35
N TRP A 63 -4.53 -5.10 14.50
CA TRP A 63 -3.27 -4.39 14.71
C TRP A 63 -2.10 -4.95 13.90
N LEU A 64 -2.24 -6.17 13.36
CA LEU A 64 -1.20 -6.77 12.52
C LEU A 64 -0.99 -6.00 11.21
N GLY A 65 -2.03 -5.29 10.72
CA GLY A 65 -1.91 -4.36 9.60
C GLY A 65 -0.85 -3.27 9.84
N ALA A 66 -0.68 -2.81 11.09
CA ALA A 66 0.38 -1.86 11.43
C ALA A 66 1.78 -2.42 11.19
N GLY A 67 1.99 -3.71 11.49
CA GLY A 67 3.27 -4.38 11.25
C GLY A 67 3.60 -4.44 9.76
N ASN A 68 2.62 -4.76 8.92
CA ASN A 68 2.76 -4.80 7.47
C ASN A 68 3.07 -3.41 6.89
N GLU A 69 2.38 -2.37 7.37
CA GLU A 69 2.60 -0.99 6.94
C GLU A 69 4.01 -0.51 7.30
N LEU A 70 4.46 -0.75 8.53
CA LEU A 70 5.81 -0.40 8.97
C LEU A 70 6.89 -1.15 8.18
N PHE A 71 6.66 -2.45 7.90
CA PHE A 71 7.57 -3.24 7.09
C PHE A 71 7.66 -2.72 5.66
N SER A 72 6.54 -2.44 5.01
CA SER A 72 6.48 -1.90 3.65
C SER A 72 7.15 -0.52 3.57
N GLY A 73 6.90 0.34 4.56
CA GLY A 73 7.56 1.64 4.68
C GLY A 73 9.07 1.52 4.86
N ALA A 74 9.53 0.63 5.76
CA ALA A 74 10.95 0.36 5.97
C ALA A 74 11.62 -0.18 4.70
N LEU A 75 10.96 -1.07 3.97
CA LEU A 75 11.45 -1.64 2.72
C LEU A 75 11.55 -0.58 1.61
N MET A 76 10.57 0.31 1.50
CA MET A 76 10.62 1.46 0.59
C MET A 76 11.76 2.40 0.93
N MET A 77 12.00 2.68 2.22
CA MET A 77 13.11 3.52 2.65
C MET A 77 14.47 2.86 2.37
N LEU A 78 14.60 1.57 2.66
CA LEU A 78 15.81 0.80 2.39
C LEU A 78 16.15 0.78 0.91
N THR A 79 15.18 0.45 0.05
CA THR A 79 15.38 0.42 -1.42
C THR A 79 15.73 1.79 -1.98
N SER A 80 15.10 2.87 -1.46
CA SER A 80 15.42 4.25 -1.83
C SER A 80 16.82 4.65 -1.39
N ALA A 81 17.26 4.23 -0.20
CA ALA A 81 18.61 4.46 0.31
C ALA A 81 19.67 3.70 -0.51
N LEU A 82 19.42 2.43 -0.83
CA LEU A 82 20.30 1.64 -1.69
C LEU A 82 20.43 2.25 -3.10
N LEU A 83 19.32 2.71 -3.66
CA LEU A 83 19.32 3.39 -4.94
C LEU A 83 20.10 4.73 -4.89
N ALA A 84 19.94 5.49 -3.81
CA ALA A 84 20.69 6.73 -3.57
C ALA A 84 22.19 6.48 -3.47
N LEU A 85 22.60 5.41 -2.81
CA LEU A 85 24.01 4.98 -2.72
C LEU A 85 24.55 4.54 -4.10
N ALA A 86 23.81 3.69 -4.81
CA ALA A 86 24.20 3.21 -6.13
C ALA A 86 24.36 4.35 -7.15
N LEU A 87 23.52 5.37 -7.05
CA LEU A 87 23.57 6.54 -7.93
C LEU A 87 24.50 7.66 -7.40
N ARG A 88 25.09 7.46 -6.22
CA ARG A 88 25.94 8.47 -5.52
C ARG A 88 25.22 9.81 -5.33
N GLN A 89 23.93 9.78 -5.01
CA GLN A 89 23.07 10.95 -4.80
C GLN A 89 22.27 10.82 -3.50
N PRO A 90 22.84 11.15 -2.34
CA PRO A 90 22.24 10.86 -1.03
C PRO A 90 20.85 11.50 -0.83
N HIS A 91 20.59 12.64 -1.47
CA HIS A 91 19.29 13.30 -1.40
C HIS A 91 18.12 12.45 -1.97
N LEU A 92 18.42 11.46 -2.82
CA LEU A 92 17.40 10.59 -3.40
C LEU A 92 16.75 9.70 -2.34
N ALA A 93 17.47 9.37 -1.25
CA ALA A 93 16.95 8.54 -0.18
C ALA A 93 15.66 9.09 0.46
N VAL A 94 15.50 10.41 0.50
CA VAL A 94 14.28 11.08 1.00
C VAL A 94 13.39 11.55 -0.16
N THR A 95 13.99 12.00 -1.26
CA THR A 95 13.22 12.55 -2.40
C THR A 95 12.30 11.50 -3.01
N ILE A 96 12.80 10.28 -3.26
CA ILE A 96 12.02 9.23 -3.91
C ILE A 96 10.80 8.82 -3.07
N PRO A 97 10.92 8.50 -1.76
CA PRO A 97 9.78 8.20 -0.93
C PRO A 97 8.75 9.34 -0.86
N VAL A 98 9.19 10.59 -0.75
CA VAL A 98 8.27 11.74 -0.75
C VAL A 98 7.47 11.81 -2.06
N LEU A 99 8.11 11.61 -3.21
CA LEU A 99 7.43 11.62 -4.50
C LEU A 99 6.45 10.44 -4.62
N ALA A 100 6.86 9.24 -4.24
CA ALA A 100 6.04 8.03 -4.28
C ALA A 100 4.81 8.16 -3.36
N LEU A 101 5.01 8.53 -2.10
CA LEU A 101 3.93 8.72 -1.12
C LEU A 101 3.01 9.89 -1.49
N SER A 102 3.52 10.93 -2.17
CA SER A 102 2.65 12.01 -2.67
C SER A 102 1.70 11.56 -3.79
N ALA A 103 2.08 10.54 -4.57
CA ALA A 103 1.24 9.96 -5.61
C ALA A 103 0.31 8.86 -5.07
N TYR A 104 0.63 8.30 -3.91
CA TYR A 104 -0.03 7.14 -3.31
C TYR A 104 -1.55 7.28 -3.15
N PRO A 105 -2.12 8.40 -2.68
CA PRO A 105 -3.58 8.52 -2.52
C PRO A 105 -4.37 8.23 -3.80
N LEU A 106 -3.88 8.66 -4.97
CA LEU A 106 -4.54 8.36 -6.23
C LEU A 106 -4.41 6.88 -6.62
N LEU A 107 -3.23 6.29 -6.39
CA LEU A 107 -3.01 4.86 -6.64
C LEU A 107 -3.91 4.00 -5.77
N LEU A 108 -4.05 4.37 -4.50
CA LEU A 108 -4.92 3.70 -3.55
C LEU A 108 -6.40 3.78 -3.97
N VAL A 109 -6.88 4.95 -4.39
CA VAL A 109 -8.25 5.11 -4.91
C VAL A 109 -8.46 4.21 -6.12
N ALA A 110 -7.51 4.14 -7.05
CA ALA A 110 -7.60 3.30 -8.23
C ALA A 110 -7.67 1.79 -7.91
N LEU A 111 -7.08 1.36 -6.80
CA LEU A 111 -7.16 -0.03 -6.31
C LEU A 111 -8.44 -0.27 -5.50
N THR A 112 -8.85 0.71 -4.70
CA THR A 112 -9.96 0.55 -3.73
C THR A 112 -11.32 0.69 -4.38
N VAL A 113 -11.49 1.63 -5.33
CA VAL A 113 -12.80 1.86 -5.97
C VAL A 113 -13.31 0.63 -6.71
N PRO A 114 -12.53 -0.07 -7.57
CA PRO A 114 -12.99 -1.29 -8.20
C PRO A 114 -13.36 -2.40 -7.20
N ALA A 115 -12.53 -2.57 -6.14
CA ALA A 115 -12.81 -3.53 -5.09
C ALA A 115 -14.11 -3.20 -4.32
N ALA A 116 -14.34 -1.92 -4.02
CA ALA A 116 -15.57 -1.46 -3.40
C ALA A 116 -16.79 -1.69 -4.30
N VAL A 117 -16.70 -1.34 -5.59
CA VAL A 117 -17.79 -1.55 -6.54
C VAL A 117 -18.09 -3.04 -6.71
N GLN A 118 -17.08 -3.89 -6.81
CA GLN A 118 -17.27 -5.33 -6.88
C GLN A 118 -18.02 -5.86 -5.66
N ARG A 119 -17.64 -5.40 -4.47
CA ARG A 119 -18.29 -5.82 -3.22
C ARG A 119 -19.72 -5.31 -3.09
N TRP A 120 -19.90 -4.00 -3.25
CA TRP A 120 -21.19 -3.34 -2.93
C TRP A 120 -22.21 -3.42 -4.05
N ALA A 121 -21.76 -3.42 -5.31
CA ALA A 121 -22.63 -3.55 -6.49
C ALA A 121 -22.63 -4.96 -7.08
N GLN A 122 -21.85 -5.89 -6.54
CA GLN A 122 -21.69 -7.27 -7.03
C GLN A 122 -21.32 -7.35 -8.53
N LEU A 123 -20.65 -6.31 -9.03
CA LEU A 123 -20.18 -6.26 -10.41
C LEU A 123 -18.75 -6.83 -10.50
N PRO A 124 -18.46 -7.78 -11.40
CA PRO A 124 -17.13 -8.37 -11.55
C PRO A 124 -16.19 -7.39 -12.27
N LEU A 125 -15.76 -6.32 -11.57
CA LEU A 125 -14.86 -5.30 -12.13
C LEU A 125 -13.37 -5.63 -11.98
N LEU A 126 -13.02 -6.56 -11.07
CA LEU A 126 -11.64 -6.96 -10.84
C LEU A 126 -11.31 -8.24 -11.61
N ASP A 127 -11.42 -8.19 -12.93
CA ASP A 127 -10.84 -9.22 -13.75
C ASP A 127 -9.30 -9.15 -13.73
N LEU A 128 -8.65 -10.30 -13.87
CA LEU A 128 -7.19 -10.43 -13.89
C LEU A 128 -6.50 -9.34 -14.74
N PRO A 129 -6.99 -8.96 -15.94
CA PRO A 129 -6.43 -7.89 -16.74
C PRO A 129 -6.41 -6.53 -16.05
N MET A 130 -7.43 -6.19 -15.26
CA MET A 130 -7.50 -4.89 -14.59
C MET A 130 -6.48 -4.76 -13.46
N VAL A 131 -6.24 -5.84 -12.72
CA VAL A 131 -5.19 -5.87 -11.70
C VAL A 131 -3.82 -5.61 -12.32
N TRP A 132 -3.51 -6.26 -13.45
CA TRP A 132 -2.25 -6.05 -14.17
C TRP A 132 -2.11 -4.63 -14.73
N LEU A 133 -3.20 -4.02 -15.21
CA LEU A 133 -3.19 -2.63 -15.66
C LEU A 133 -2.85 -1.67 -14.52
N VAL A 134 -3.47 -1.85 -13.34
CA VAL A 134 -3.19 -1.00 -12.18
C VAL A 134 -1.76 -1.21 -11.68
N LEU A 135 -1.28 -2.45 -11.59
CA LEU A 135 0.11 -2.74 -11.21
C LEU A 135 1.10 -2.14 -12.22
N GLY A 136 0.85 -2.27 -13.52
CA GLY A 136 1.65 -1.63 -14.56
C GLY A 136 1.67 -0.11 -14.41
N TRP A 137 0.53 0.50 -14.09
CA TRP A 137 0.45 1.94 -13.81
C TRP A 137 1.27 2.33 -12.59
N VAL A 138 1.20 1.57 -11.48
CA VAL A 138 2.03 1.81 -10.28
C VAL A 138 3.52 1.78 -10.64
N VAL A 139 3.97 0.77 -11.38
CA VAL A 139 5.37 0.68 -11.85
C VAL A 139 5.76 1.90 -12.67
N LEU A 140 4.92 2.31 -13.61
CA LEU A 140 5.18 3.50 -14.44
C LEU A 140 5.25 4.78 -13.61
N VAL A 141 4.41 4.93 -12.58
CA VAL A 141 4.45 6.06 -11.64
C VAL A 141 5.76 6.07 -10.86
N LEU A 142 6.23 4.90 -10.37
CA LEU A 142 7.51 4.78 -9.66
C LEU A 142 8.71 5.09 -10.58
N VAL A 143 8.73 4.57 -11.80
CA VAL A 143 9.75 4.92 -12.81
C VAL A 143 9.78 6.43 -13.03
N ARG A 144 8.62 7.03 -13.14
CA ARG A 144 8.50 8.48 -13.32
C ARG A 144 8.94 9.27 -12.09
N ALA A 145 8.61 8.81 -10.89
CA ALA A 145 9.07 9.42 -9.64
C ALA A 145 10.60 9.46 -9.59
N VAL A 146 11.26 8.36 -9.94
CA VAL A 146 12.73 8.30 -10.05
C VAL A 146 13.23 9.25 -11.15
N ALA A 147 12.59 9.28 -12.32
CA ALA A 147 12.98 10.19 -13.40
C ALA A 147 12.91 11.67 -12.99
N VAL A 148 11.85 12.07 -12.28
CA VAL A 148 11.67 13.43 -11.74
C VAL A 148 12.70 13.72 -10.64
N ALA A 149 13.00 12.75 -9.78
CA ALA A 149 14.01 12.88 -8.72
C ALA A 149 15.42 13.06 -9.29
N LEU A 150 15.74 12.40 -10.40
CA LEU A 150 17.06 12.46 -11.09
C LEU A 150 17.25 13.72 -11.95
N ALA A 151 16.21 14.51 -12.21
CA ALA A 151 16.35 15.71 -13.03
C ALA A 151 17.45 16.66 -12.49
N PRO A 152 18.43 17.14 -13.32
CA PRO A 152 18.14 18.00 -14.47
C PRO A 152 18.58 17.44 -15.84
N ARG A 153 18.98 16.19 -15.99
CA ARG A 153 19.46 15.64 -17.26
C ARG A 153 18.52 14.55 -17.82
N PRO A 154 17.40 14.90 -18.47
CA PRO A 154 16.34 13.93 -18.78
C PRO A 154 16.77 12.82 -19.77
N ARG A 155 17.70 13.06 -20.68
CA ARG A 155 18.07 12.06 -21.72
C ARG A 155 18.93 10.92 -21.20
N LEU A 156 19.79 11.15 -20.19
CA LEU A 156 20.63 10.12 -19.57
C LEU A 156 19.93 9.46 -18.36
N ALA A 157 18.83 10.03 -17.90
CA ALA A 157 18.13 9.58 -16.69
C ALA A 157 17.18 8.40 -16.97
N TRP A 158 16.70 8.20 -18.21
CA TRP A 158 15.69 7.19 -18.51
C TRP A 158 16.12 5.74 -18.18
N PRO A 159 17.30 5.24 -18.58
CA PRO A 159 17.69 3.89 -18.21
C PRO A 159 17.84 3.72 -16.69
N LYS A 160 18.39 4.75 -16.02
CA LYS A 160 18.54 4.77 -14.56
C LYS A 160 17.20 4.87 -13.86
N ALA A 161 16.27 5.66 -14.41
CA ALA A 161 14.91 5.78 -13.88
C ALA A 161 14.12 4.48 -14.04
N LEU A 162 14.25 3.81 -15.19
CA LEU A 162 13.63 2.52 -15.43
C LEU A 162 14.16 1.46 -14.45
N ALA A 163 15.48 1.30 -14.36
CA ALA A 163 16.10 0.37 -13.42
C ALA A 163 15.72 0.71 -11.96
N GLY A 164 15.79 1.97 -11.56
CA GLY A 164 15.42 2.41 -10.22
C GLY A 164 13.93 2.22 -9.91
N GLY A 165 13.06 2.49 -10.87
CA GLY A 165 11.62 2.26 -10.72
C GLY A 165 11.25 0.79 -10.57
N LEU A 166 11.93 -0.10 -11.33
CA LEU A 166 11.76 -1.55 -11.19
C LEU A 166 12.28 -2.06 -9.84
N VAL A 167 13.42 -1.54 -9.37
CA VAL A 167 13.95 -1.86 -8.03
C VAL A 167 12.99 -1.41 -6.93
N LEU A 168 12.36 -0.25 -7.07
CA LEU A 168 11.34 0.24 -6.13
C LEU A 168 10.02 -0.54 -6.23
N ALA A 169 9.69 -1.07 -7.38
CA ALA A 169 8.51 -1.91 -7.55
C ALA A 169 8.70 -3.33 -7.01
N ALA A 170 9.94 -3.82 -6.94
CA ALA A 170 10.23 -5.17 -6.46
C ALA A 170 9.64 -5.47 -5.07
N PRO A 171 9.72 -4.58 -4.06
CA PRO A 171 9.06 -4.79 -2.77
C PRO A 171 7.55 -5.00 -2.86
N ILE A 172 6.88 -4.31 -3.78
CA ILE A 172 5.43 -4.47 -4.01
C ILE A 172 5.10 -5.87 -4.50
N TRP A 173 5.99 -6.46 -5.32
CA TRP A 173 5.83 -7.82 -5.85
C TRP A 173 6.19 -8.91 -4.85
N TYR A 174 7.20 -8.66 -4.01
CA TYR A 174 7.71 -9.64 -3.05
C TYR A 174 7.09 -9.50 -1.65
N SER A 175 6.47 -8.38 -1.31
CA SER A 175 5.82 -8.16 -0.03
C SER A 175 4.81 -9.28 0.31
N PRO A 176 3.92 -9.72 -0.61
CA PRO A 176 3.02 -10.84 -0.34
C PRO A 176 3.72 -12.17 -0.06
N LEU A 177 4.97 -12.35 -0.53
CA LEU A 177 5.78 -13.55 -0.29
C LEU A 177 6.57 -13.48 1.02
N LEU A 178 6.85 -12.27 1.51
CA LEU A 178 7.68 -12.02 2.69
C LEU A 178 6.85 -11.77 3.94
N THR A 179 5.63 -11.28 3.77
CA THR A 179 4.68 -11.06 4.86
C THR A 179 3.39 -11.81 4.55
N ASN A 180 2.81 -12.48 5.53
CA ASN A 180 1.40 -12.77 5.46
C ASN A 180 0.72 -11.41 5.25
N THR A 181 -0.05 -11.26 4.17
CA THR A 181 -0.70 -10.00 3.77
C THR A 181 -1.74 -9.60 4.80
N GLU A 182 -1.25 -9.16 5.94
CA GLU A 182 -2.07 -8.71 7.04
C GLU A 182 -2.63 -7.35 6.71
N THR A 183 -3.94 -7.27 6.64
CA THR A 183 -4.69 -6.04 6.41
C THR A 183 -5.14 -5.44 7.74
N TRP A 184 -5.49 -4.14 7.73
CA TRP A 184 -6.03 -3.47 8.90
C TRP A 184 -7.40 -3.98 9.33
N TRP A 185 -8.17 -4.55 8.37
CA TRP A 185 -9.48 -5.12 8.61
C TRP A 185 -9.54 -6.52 8.03
N ARG A 186 -10.15 -7.44 8.75
CA ARG A 186 -10.31 -8.83 8.34
C ARG A 186 -11.78 -9.22 8.33
N GLN A 187 -12.18 -9.96 7.31
CA GLN A 187 -13.49 -10.60 7.35
C GLN A 187 -13.44 -11.74 8.35
N PRO A 188 -14.51 -11.94 9.16
CA PRO A 188 -14.69 -13.20 9.85
C PRO A 188 -14.70 -14.31 8.79
N SER A 189 -13.83 -15.28 8.92
CA SER A 189 -13.80 -16.43 7.99
C SER A 189 -15.11 -17.20 8.16
N ILE A 190 -15.92 -17.25 7.12
CA ILE A 190 -17.15 -18.09 7.07
C ILE A 190 -16.78 -19.58 7.10
N HIS A 191 -15.54 -19.92 6.82
CA HIS A 191 -14.98 -21.26 6.88
C HIS A 191 -13.84 -21.27 7.90
N GLY A 192 -14.19 -21.31 9.19
CA GLY A 192 -13.25 -21.32 10.32
C GLY A 192 -12.27 -22.50 10.39
N VAL A 193 -12.08 -23.26 9.31
CA VAL A 193 -11.35 -24.52 9.33
C VAL A 193 -9.90 -24.42 8.83
N MET A 194 -9.48 -23.34 8.16
CA MET A 194 -8.15 -23.33 7.51
C MET A 194 -7.34 -22.04 7.57
N ASP A 195 -7.68 -21.07 8.39
CA ASP A 195 -6.78 -19.95 8.63
C ASP A 195 -5.99 -20.18 9.93
N PRO A 196 -4.70 -20.55 9.86
CA PRO A 196 -3.90 -20.80 11.06
C PRO A 196 -3.70 -19.55 11.93
N THR A 197 -4.11 -18.38 11.46
CA THR A 197 -4.03 -17.11 12.18
C THR A 197 -5.31 -16.78 12.95
N TYR A 198 -6.41 -17.47 12.65
CA TYR A 198 -7.63 -17.40 13.43
C TYR A 198 -7.82 -18.71 14.21
N PRO A 199 -8.02 -18.64 15.52
CA PRO A 199 -8.53 -19.81 16.23
C PRO A 199 -9.82 -20.26 15.54
N SER A 200 -9.91 -21.53 15.15
CA SER A 200 -11.15 -22.09 14.63
C SER A 200 -12.28 -21.82 15.64
N ALA A 201 -13.52 -21.75 15.18
CA ALA A 201 -14.66 -21.61 16.10
C ALA A 201 -14.59 -22.60 17.27
N ALA A 202 -14.02 -23.80 17.01
CA ALA A 202 -13.70 -24.79 18.03
C ALA A 202 -12.64 -24.32 19.04
N SER A 203 -11.55 -23.67 18.60
CA SER A 203 -10.55 -23.14 19.53
C SER A 203 -11.05 -21.90 20.28
N GLU A 204 -11.92 -21.11 19.70
CA GLU A 204 -12.55 -19.98 20.36
C GLU A 204 -13.58 -20.45 21.40
N ALA A 205 -14.35 -21.49 21.11
CA ALA A 205 -15.25 -22.16 22.04
C ALA A 205 -14.49 -22.76 23.22
N VAL A 206 -13.33 -23.38 23.00
CA VAL A 206 -12.45 -23.89 24.08
C VAL A 206 -11.90 -22.75 24.93
N LEU A 207 -11.46 -21.68 24.32
CA LEU A 207 -10.92 -20.50 25.03
C LEU A 207 -11.99 -19.75 25.81
N THR A 208 -13.24 -19.74 25.34
CA THR A 208 -14.37 -19.06 26.02
C THR A 208 -15.13 -19.98 26.98
N GLY A 209 -14.80 -21.27 27.04
CA GLY A 209 -15.49 -22.26 27.87
C GLY A 209 -16.92 -22.59 27.40
N GLN A 210 -17.24 -22.24 26.16
CA GLN A 210 -18.55 -22.52 25.56
C GLN A 210 -18.54 -23.91 24.90
N GLN A 211 -18.75 -24.95 25.73
CA GLN A 211 -18.82 -26.34 25.26
C GLN A 211 -19.96 -26.58 24.25
N ASP A 212 -21.06 -25.86 24.36
CA ASP A 212 -22.23 -26.03 23.49
C ASP A 212 -21.90 -25.73 22.00
N LEU A 213 -21.00 -24.76 21.74
CA LEU A 213 -20.54 -24.47 20.37
C LEU A 213 -19.58 -25.51 19.82
N LEU A 214 -18.88 -26.25 20.69
CA LEU A 214 -17.98 -27.30 20.30
C LEU A 214 -18.79 -28.55 19.86
N ASP A 215 -19.86 -28.86 20.56
CA ASP A 215 -20.72 -30.00 20.27
C ASP A 215 -21.51 -29.76 18.98
N ASP A 216 -21.98 -28.53 18.71
CA ASP A 216 -22.60 -28.18 17.44
C ASP A 216 -21.60 -28.23 16.27
N ALA A 217 -20.36 -27.75 16.46
CA ALA A 217 -19.33 -27.80 15.42
C ALA A 217 -18.82 -29.21 15.13
N LEU A 218 -18.92 -30.12 16.08
CA LEU A 218 -18.58 -31.55 15.91
C LEU A 218 -19.71 -32.34 15.25
N ALA A 219 -20.97 -31.99 15.51
CA ALA A 219 -22.12 -32.62 14.88
C ALA A 219 -22.19 -32.35 13.36
N ASP A 220 -21.77 -31.15 12.92
CA ASP A 220 -21.68 -30.81 11.49
C ASP A 220 -20.53 -31.50 10.73
N LEU A 221 -19.63 -32.18 11.41
CA LEU A 221 -18.52 -32.93 10.79
C LEU A 221 -18.84 -34.43 10.58
N ASP A 222 -19.93 -34.92 11.16
CA ASP A 222 -20.35 -36.33 11.06
C ASP A 222 -21.45 -36.59 10.01
N ASP A 223 -21.91 -35.51 9.33
CA ASP A 223 -22.82 -35.53 8.15
C ASP A 223 -22.05 -35.31 6.84
#